data_be0aeac444527ba0fdc725e3edc28bd3
#
_entry.id   be0aeac444527ba0fdc725e3edc28bd3
#
_cell.length_a   1.000
_cell.length_b   1.000
_cell.length_c   1.000
_cell.angle_alpha   90.00
_cell.angle_beta   90.00
_cell.angle_gamma   90.00
#
_symmetry.space_group_name_H-M   'P 1'
#
loop_
_entity.id
_entity.type
_entity.pdbx_description
1 polymer ?
#
loop_
_entity_poly.entity_id
_entity_poly.type
_entity_poly.pdbx_seq_one_letter_code
_entity_poly.pdbx_strand_id
1 'polypeptide(L)'
;MAGLHGGAAMSLADTLGAMGASMNLPEGANGTTTLESKTNFIGAAKAGETVIAVCTPLHIGRRTSIWQTKITTEAGKTVALVTQTQMVL
;
A
#
# COMPACT_ATOMS: atom_id res chain seq x y z
N MET A 1 9.49 -19.47 -13.33
CA MET A 1 9.27 -18.10 -13.77
C MET A 1 9.53 -17.12 -12.63
N ALA A 2 10.35 -16.14 -12.87
CA ALA A 2 10.55 -15.08 -11.90
C ALA A 2 9.54 -13.96 -12.15
N GLY A 3 8.99 -13.41 -11.08
CA GLY A 3 8.06 -12.31 -11.12
C GLY A 3 8.10 -11.55 -9.81
N LEU A 4 7.22 -10.57 -9.65
CA LEU A 4 7.09 -9.87 -8.38
C LEU A 4 6.57 -10.84 -7.32
N HIS A 5 7.36 -11.09 -6.29
CA HIS A 5 6.97 -11.95 -5.19
C HIS A 5 5.84 -11.30 -4.38
N GLY A 6 4.82 -12.11 -4.01
CA GLY A 6 3.67 -11.60 -3.26
C GLY A 6 4.05 -10.90 -1.96
N GLY A 7 5.01 -11.44 -1.22
CA GLY A 7 5.51 -10.81 0.00
C GLY A 7 6.20 -9.48 -0.26
N ALA A 8 6.90 -9.34 -1.39
CA ALA A 8 7.52 -8.08 -1.78
C ALA A 8 6.46 -7.02 -2.12
N ALA A 9 5.39 -7.41 -2.80
CA ALA A 9 4.27 -6.50 -3.11
C ALA A 9 3.59 -6.02 -1.83
N MET A 10 3.33 -6.93 -0.88
CA MET A 10 2.73 -6.58 0.41
C MET A 10 3.63 -5.64 1.22
N SER A 11 4.93 -5.92 1.25
CA SER A 11 5.90 -5.09 1.98
C SER A 11 5.99 -3.68 1.39
N LEU A 12 5.99 -3.56 0.07
CA LEU A 12 6.01 -2.27 -0.61
C LEU A 12 4.74 -1.48 -0.27
N ALA A 13 3.58 -2.10 -0.36
CA ALA A 13 2.31 -1.45 -0.07
C ALA A 13 2.20 -1.05 1.41
N ASP A 14 2.64 -1.92 2.32
CA ASP A 14 2.65 -1.62 3.76
C ASP A 14 3.53 -0.41 4.06
N THR A 15 4.72 -0.37 3.49
CA THR A 15 5.64 0.75 3.65
C THR A 15 5.03 2.05 3.14
N LEU A 16 4.45 2.05 1.94
CA LEU A 16 3.84 3.24 1.35
C LEU A 16 2.63 3.73 2.16
N GLY A 17 1.79 2.82 2.63
CA GLY A 17 0.64 3.16 3.45
C GLY A 17 1.04 3.74 4.80
N ALA A 18 2.04 3.16 5.43
CA ALA A 18 2.56 3.66 6.70
C ALA A 18 3.20 5.05 6.53
N MET A 19 3.96 5.27 5.46
CA MET A 19 4.52 6.58 5.14
C MET A 19 3.42 7.61 4.90
N GLY A 20 2.42 7.28 4.10
CA GLY A 20 1.29 8.15 3.83
C GLY A 20 0.54 8.53 5.10
N ALA A 21 0.25 7.55 5.94
CA ALA A 21 -0.42 7.77 7.22
C ALA A 21 0.42 8.67 8.14
N SER A 22 1.73 8.44 8.20
CA SER A 22 2.65 9.24 9.01
C SER A 22 2.73 10.70 8.56
N MET A 23 2.64 10.94 7.26
CA MET A 23 2.66 12.30 6.68
C MET A 23 1.35 13.06 6.89
N ASN A 24 0.29 12.37 7.28
CA ASN A 24 -1.06 12.93 7.44
C ASN A 24 -1.59 12.75 8.86
N LEU A 25 -0.70 12.73 9.85
CA LEU A 25 -1.10 12.59 11.25
C LEU A 25 -1.84 13.83 11.74
N PRO A 26 -2.91 13.65 12.55
CA PRO A 26 -3.54 14.76 13.23
C PRO A 26 -2.61 15.35 14.30
N GLU A 27 -2.87 16.60 14.66
CA GLU A 27 -2.11 17.28 15.70
C GLU A 27 -2.15 16.48 17.01
N GLY A 28 -1.00 16.34 17.64
CA GLY A 28 -0.84 15.61 18.90
C GLY A 28 -0.66 14.11 18.76
N ALA A 29 -0.72 13.57 17.55
CA ALA A 29 -0.51 12.14 17.34
C ALA A 29 0.98 11.79 17.36
N ASN A 30 1.30 10.58 17.86
CA ASN A 30 2.67 10.10 18.00
C ASN A 30 3.14 9.19 16.88
N GLY A 31 2.22 8.68 16.06
CA GLY A 31 2.55 7.77 14.98
C GLY A 31 1.35 6.95 14.55
N THR A 32 1.59 5.89 13.79
CA THR A 32 0.54 4.98 13.34
C THR A 32 0.98 3.52 13.48
N THR A 33 0.00 2.63 13.48
CA THR A 33 0.23 1.19 13.38
C THR A 33 -0.81 0.57 12.45
N THR A 34 -0.42 -0.46 11.71
CA THR A 34 -1.32 -1.16 10.80
C THR A 34 -2.25 -2.07 11.59
N LEU A 35 -3.56 -1.90 11.42
CA LEU A 35 -4.58 -2.77 12.00
C LEU A 35 -4.94 -3.93 11.08
N GLU A 36 -5.04 -3.66 9.78
CA GLU A 36 -5.49 -4.62 8.80
C GLU A 36 -4.87 -4.30 7.45
N SER A 37 -4.52 -5.33 6.71
CA SER A 37 -4.06 -5.21 5.33
C SER A 37 -4.67 -6.33 4.51
N LYS A 38 -5.32 -5.98 3.40
CA LYS A 38 -5.91 -6.94 2.47
C LYS A 38 -5.28 -6.75 1.11
N THR A 39 -4.77 -7.84 0.55
CA THR A 39 -4.14 -7.84 -0.78
C THR A 39 -4.95 -8.70 -1.74
N ASN A 40 -5.27 -8.13 -2.90
CA ASN A 40 -5.82 -8.85 -4.04
C ASN A 40 -4.73 -8.93 -5.11
N PHE A 41 -4.29 -10.15 -5.42
CA PHE A 41 -3.36 -10.38 -6.52
C PHE A 41 -4.16 -10.58 -7.80
N ILE A 42 -3.95 -9.72 -8.78
CA ILE A 42 -4.77 -9.65 -9.99
C ILE A 42 -4.00 -10.14 -11.21
N GLY A 43 -2.73 -9.82 -11.29
CA GLY A 43 -1.87 -10.21 -12.40
C GLY A 43 -0.47 -10.53 -11.96
N ALA A 44 0.41 -10.82 -12.91
CA ALA A 44 1.82 -11.10 -12.65
C ALA A 44 2.69 -10.10 -13.38
N ALA A 45 3.77 -9.69 -12.73
CA ALA A 45 4.85 -8.96 -13.37
C ALA A 45 5.96 -9.95 -13.72
N LYS A 46 6.56 -9.81 -14.89
CA LYS A 46 7.67 -10.64 -15.32
C LYS A 46 8.98 -10.18 -14.69
N ALA A 47 9.95 -11.09 -14.60
CA ALA A 47 11.28 -10.72 -14.15
C ALA A 47 11.87 -9.61 -15.04
N GLY A 48 12.46 -8.61 -14.40
CA GLY A 48 13.02 -7.45 -15.10
C GLY A 48 11.99 -6.40 -15.52
N GLU A 49 10.71 -6.66 -15.33
CA GLU A 49 9.65 -5.71 -15.61
C GLU A 49 9.54 -4.69 -14.47
N THR A 50 9.49 -3.40 -14.81
CA THR A 50 9.31 -2.34 -13.82
C THR A 50 7.87 -2.29 -13.36
N VAL A 51 7.68 -2.20 -12.05
CA VAL A 51 6.36 -2.00 -11.46
C VAL A 51 6.27 -0.62 -10.81
N ILE A 52 5.08 -0.06 -10.83
CA ILE A 52 4.79 1.26 -10.26
C ILE A 52 3.75 1.05 -9.16
N ALA A 53 4.05 1.58 -7.97
CA ALA A 53 3.12 1.54 -6.85
C ALA A 53 2.63 2.95 -6.55
N VAL A 54 1.32 3.13 -6.53
CA VAL A 54 0.69 4.40 -6.18
C VAL A 54 -0.19 4.19 -4.97
N CYS A 55 0.12 4.92 -3.90
CA CYS A 55 -0.62 4.89 -2.65
C CYS A 55 -1.55 6.09 -2.58
N THR A 56 -2.83 5.83 -2.35
CA THR A 56 -3.88 6.86 -2.31
C THR A 56 -4.65 6.77 -1.00
N PRO A 57 -4.89 7.89 -0.30
CA PRO A 57 -5.75 7.86 0.86
C PRO A 57 -7.22 7.68 0.45
N LEU A 58 -7.90 6.73 1.08
CA LEU A 58 -9.34 6.56 0.93
C LEU A 58 -10.10 7.29 2.03
N HIS A 59 -9.49 7.38 3.21
CA HIS A 59 -10.07 8.06 4.37
C HIS A 59 -8.96 8.48 5.30
N ILE A 60 -9.00 9.71 5.77
CA ILE A 60 -8.08 10.21 6.78
C ILE A 60 -8.93 10.75 7.93
N GLY A 61 -8.95 10.01 9.04
CA GLY A 61 -9.66 10.38 10.25
C GLY A 61 -8.69 10.66 11.40
N ARG A 62 -9.26 11.01 12.56
CA ARG A 62 -8.45 11.27 13.75
C ARG A 62 -7.85 10.02 14.37
N ARG A 63 -8.55 8.89 14.27
CA ARG A 63 -8.15 7.63 14.91
C ARG A 63 -7.67 6.61 13.92
N THR A 64 -8.20 6.64 12.72
CA THR A 64 -7.86 5.69 11.67
C THR A 64 -7.69 6.40 10.34
N SER A 65 -6.86 5.81 9.49
CA SER A 65 -6.79 6.18 8.08
C SER A 65 -6.79 4.91 7.24
N ILE A 66 -7.35 5.00 6.04
CA ILE A 66 -7.45 3.88 5.11
C ILE A 66 -6.72 4.26 3.84
N TRP A 67 -5.83 3.39 3.40
CA TRP A 67 -4.95 3.62 2.26
C TRP A 67 -5.07 2.49 1.26
N GLN A 68 -5.05 2.84 -0.01
CA GLN A 68 -5.01 1.89 -1.09
C GLN A 68 -3.75 2.06 -1.90
N THR A 69 -3.04 0.95 -2.10
CA THR A 69 -1.86 0.93 -2.98
C THR A 69 -2.18 0.08 -4.19
N LYS A 70 -2.07 0.67 -5.37
CA LYS A 70 -2.24 -0.01 -6.65
C LYS A 70 -0.85 -0.24 -7.25
N ILE A 71 -0.54 -1.49 -7.54
CA ILE A 71 0.72 -1.87 -8.17
C ILE A 71 0.43 -2.27 -9.61
N THR A 72 1.06 -1.56 -10.54
CA THR A 72 0.88 -1.78 -11.98
C THR A 72 2.22 -1.99 -12.66
N THR A 73 2.21 -2.63 -13.82
CA THR A 73 3.37 -2.64 -14.73
C THR A 73 3.42 -1.30 -15.47
N GLU A 74 4.55 -1.01 -16.12
CA GLU A 74 4.67 0.19 -16.97
C GLU A 74 3.63 0.22 -18.10
N ALA A 75 3.23 -0.96 -18.58
CA ALA A 75 2.19 -1.08 -19.60
C ALA A 75 0.77 -0.83 -19.09
N GLY A 76 0.62 -0.56 -17.78
CA GLY A 76 -0.68 -0.27 -17.16
C GLY A 76 -1.45 -1.49 -16.67
N LYS A 77 -0.87 -2.69 -16.73
CA LYS A 77 -1.50 -3.89 -16.21
C LYS A 77 -1.47 -3.89 -14.68
N THR A 78 -2.62 -4.09 -14.05
CA THR A 78 -2.69 -4.19 -12.59
C THR A 78 -2.16 -5.53 -12.10
N VAL A 79 -1.19 -5.47 -11.20
CA VAL A 79 -0.56 -6.64 -10.59
C VAL A 79 -1.22 -6.96 -9.26
N ALA A 80 -1.40 -5.95 -8.41
CA ALA A 80 -1.99 -6.13 -7.09
C ALA A 80 -2.69 -4.86 -6.63
N LEU A 81 -3.68 -5.05 -5.76
CA LEU A 81 -4.38 -3.97 -5.10
C LEU A 81 -4.37 -4.26 -3.61
N VAL A 82 -3.81 -3.36 -2.82
CA VAL A 82 -3.69 -3.51 -1.38
C VAL A 82 -4.46 -2.40 -0.68
N THR A 83 -5.34 -2.79 0.23
CA THR A 83 -6.06 -1.85 1.08
C THR A 83 -5.63 -2.09 2.52
N GLN A 84 -5.23 -1.04 3.21
CA GLN A 84 -4.82 -1.17 4.60
C GLN A 84 -5.44 -0.08 5.47
N THR A 85 -5.69 -0.45 6.71
CA THR A 85 -6.17 0.45 7.74
C THR A 85 -5.05 0.71 8.73
N GLN A 86 -4.77 1.98 8.97
CA GLN A 86 -3.79 2.44 9.93
C GLN A 86 -4.50 3.04 11.14
N MET A 87 -4.06 2.68 12.32
CA MET A 87 -4.53 3.28 13.57
C MET A 87 -3.59 4.40 13.98
N VAL A 88 -4.15 5.55 14.34
CA VAL A 88 -3.39 6.69 14.85
C VAL A 88 -3.10 6.49 16.33
N LEU A 89 -1.86 6.64 16.70
CA LEU A 89 -1.38 6.48 18.08
C LEU A 89 -1.26 7.81 18.82
#